data_0e7aba3f921399547401ecafff44b05f
#
_entry.id   0e7aba3f921399547401ecafff44b05f
#
_cell.length_a   1.000
_cell.length_b   1.000
_cell.length_c   1.000
_cell.angle_alpha   90.00
_cell.angle_beta   90.00
_cell.angle_gamma   90.00
#
_symmetry.space_group_name_H-M   'P 1'
#
loop_
_entity.id
_entity.type
_entity.pdbx_description
1 polymer ?
#
loop_
_entity_poly.entity_id
_entity_poly.type
_entity_poly.pdbx_seq_one_letter_code
_entity_poly.pdbx_strand_id
1 'polypeptide(L)'
;DGRLSFSDGAKLVVVLRGDQLVLHTGQTAVVMGSSIKLVRCQSETPGYLLLNDGTGMYEGDLSLDIVENAIRPILTINVEDYLLGVVPFEMGDSFPLEALKAQAVTARTYALRKSGSSGAYDVEDTTNDQAYRGRTTSSPLSEQAVTETRGLCGVYRGALASCFYSASNGGQTELGQHVWPTDAPDAYGYMDMRDDPYDLENRNSVVKRYTLQKKPGEKGIGEALHQALTAAMGEQLSALGVEADGELVRFDEIQSVEAVTPKYDGASRLMTELCFTVKISVRDYTFRQTPSPQPEVSSTPHA
;
A
#
# COMPACT_ATOMS: atom_id res chain seq x y z
N ASP A 1 -35.33 8.38 23.50
CA ASP A 1 -33.87 8.31 23.67
C ASP A 1 -33.53 7.77 25.05
N GLY A 2 -33.15 6.50 25.14
CA GLY A 2 -32.73 5.86 26.38
C GLY A 2 -31.24 6.06 26.61
N ARG A 3 -30.82 6.43 27.82
CA ARG A 3 -29.44 6.48 28.26
C ARG A 3 -29.16 5.38 29.27
N LEU A 4 -28.13 4.60 29.03
CA LEU A 4 -27.62 3.59 29.96
C LEU A 4 -26.23 4.04 30.43
N SER A 5 -25.91 3.78 31.70
CA SER A 5 -24.61 4.07 32.27
C SER A 5 -23.99 2.76 32.76
N PHE A 6 -22.69 2.59 32.48
CA PHE A 6 -21.92 1.40 32.84
C PHE A 6 -20.76 1.83 33.73
N SER A 7 -20.41 0.97 34.67
CA SER A 7 -19.21 1.13 35.47
C SER A 7 -17.96 0.75 34.68
N ASP A 8 -16.82 1.20 35.17
CA ASP A 8 -15.52 0.78 34.66
C ASP A 8 -15.37 -0.75 34.65
N GLY A 9 -14.76 -1.29 33.62
CA GLY A 9 -14.59 -2.73 33.41
C GLY A 9 -15.84 -3.48 32.93
N ALA A 10 -16.96 -2.79 32.65
CA ALA A 10 -18.14 -3.44 32.12
C ALA A 10 -17.87 -4.08 30.74
N LYS A 11 -18.28 -5.35 30.58
CA LYS A 11 -18.24 -6.05 29.30
C LYS A 11 -19.57 -5.88 28.58
N LEU A 12 -19.50 -5.34 27.37
CA LEU A 12 -20.64 -5.11 26.50
C LEU A 12 -20.47 -5.92 25.21
N VAL A 13 -21.53 -6.59 24.77
CA VAL A 13 -21.55 -7.28 23.48
C VAL A 13 -22.67 -6.68 22.65
N VAL A 14 -22.36 -6.19 21.48
CA VAL A 14 -23.36 -5.66 20.55
C VAL A 14 -23.51 -6.64 19.41
N VAL A 15 -24.74 -7.06 19.14
CA VAL A 15 -25.09 -7.96 18.05
C VAL A 15 -26.14 -7.32 17.14
N LEU A 16 -26.05 -7.62 15.86
CA LEU A 16 -27.10 -7.27 14.89
C LEU A 16 -28.17 -8.36 14.86
N ARG A 17 -29.43 -7.99 15.05
CA ARG A 17 -30.60 -8.87 14.91
C ARG A 17 -31.62 -8.22 13.99
N GLY A 18 -31.72 -8.70 12.77
CA GLY A 18 -32.53 -8.04 11.75
C GLY A 18 -31.98 -6.63 11.45
N ASP A 19 -32.81 -5.63 11.65
CA ASP A 19 -32.51 -4.21 11.45
C ASP A 19 -32.20 -3.45 12.77
N GLN A 20 -31.93 -4.19 13.86
CA GLN A 20 -31.72 -3.62 15.18
C GLN A 20 -30.42 -4.10 15.82
N LEU A 21 -29.78 -3.19 16.54
CA LEU A 21 -28.65 -3.50 17.42
C LEU A 21 -29.20 -3.92 18.80
N VAL A 22 -28.67 -4.99 19.33
CA VAL A 22 -28.99 -5.49 20.67
C VAL A 22 -27.73 -5.48 21.50
N LEU A 23 -27.78 -4.72 22.61
CA LEU A 23 -26.69 -4.62 23.57
C LEU A 23 -26.89 -5.66 24.66
N HIS A 24 -25.92 -6.50 24.87
CA HIS A 24 -25.86 -7.47 25.97
C HIS A 24 -24.87 -7.01 27.04
N THR A 25 -25.27 -7.08 28.29
CA THR A 25 -24.40 -6.89 29.45
C THR A 25 -24.76 -7.93 30.51
N GLY A 26 -23.84 -8.84 30.80
CA GLY A 26 -24.16 -10.00 31.62
C GLY A 26 -25.31 -10.82 31.03
N GLN A 27 -26.39 -11.00 31.81
CA GLN A 27 -27.59 -11.70 31.37
C GLN A 27 -28.70 -10.79 30.81
N THR A 28 -28.46 -9.48 30.76
CA THR A 28 -29.44 -8.51 30.29
C THR A 28 -29.19 -8.19 28.81
N ALA A 29 -30.26 -8.15 28.03
CA ALA A 29 -30.25 -7.74 26.63
C ALA A 29 -31.20 -6.56 26.45
N VAL A 30 -30.73 -5.51 25.78
CA VAL A 30 -31.51 -4.29 25.51
C VAL A 30 -31.50 -4.03 24.00
N VAL A 31 -32.68 -3.85 23.43
CA VAL A 31 -32.80 -3.44 22.00
C VAL A 31 -32.53 -1.92 21.95
N MET A 32 -31.54 -1.54 21.14
CA MET A 32 -31.05 -0.18 21.03
C MET A 32 -31.51 0.56 19.76
N GLY A 33 -32.17 -0.13 18.84
CA GLY A 33 -32.53 0.41 17.54
C GLY A 33 -31.40 0.27 16.50
N SER A 34 -31.36 1.18 15.51
CA SER A 34 -30.42 1.08 14.37
C SER A 34 -29.03 1.67 14.63
N SER A 35 -28.84 2.36 15.75
CA SER A 35 -27.55 2.96 16.13
C SER A 35 -27.33 2.98 17.64
N ILE A 36 -26.06 2.94 18.04
CA ILE A 36 -25.61 3.08 19.43
C ILE A 36 -24.47 4.08 19.45
N LYS A 37 -24.45 4.98 20.43
CA LYS A 37 -23.31 5.82 20.72
C LYS A 37 -22.82 5.56 22.15
N LEU A 38 -21.59 5.09 22.28
CA LEU A 38 -20.88 4.96 23.54
C LEU A 38 -20.08 6.23 23.77
N VAL A 39 -20.43 6.99 24.80
CA VAL A 39 -19.81 8.27 25.15
C VAL A 39 -19.02 8.07 26.43
N ARG A 40 -17.76 8.50 26.44
CA ARG A 40 -16.94 8.48 27.66
C ARG A 40 -17.50 9.42 28.69
N CYS A 41 -17.62 8.94 29.91
CA CYS A 41 -17.93 9.83 31.05
C CYS A 41 -16.66 10.62 31.42
N GLN A 42 -16.84 11.87 31.78
CA GLN A 42 -15.73 12.66 32.33
C GLN A 42 -15.36 12.07 33.69
N SER A 43 -14.09 11.71 33.84
CA SER A 43 -13.48 11.22 35.07
C SER A 43 -12.08 11.79 35.22
N GLU A 44 -11.48 11.70 36.41
CA GLU A 44 -10.10 12.13 36.67
C GLU A 44 -9.07 11.30 35.87
N THR A 45 -9.45 10.07 35.56
CA THR A 45 -8.63 9.19 34.70
C THR A 45 -9.27 9.02 33.30
N PRO A 46 -8.51 9.15 32.22
CA PRO A 46 -9.06 8.94 30.88
C PRO A 46 -9.61 7.52 30.72
N GLY A 47 -10.90 7.41 30.37
CA GLY A 47 -11.51 6.13 30.01
C GLY A 47 -11.14 5.70 28.61
N TYR A 48 -11.04 4.40 28.39
CA TYR A 48 -10.80 3.80 27.06
C TYR A 48 -11.66 2.56 26.86
N LEU A 49 -11.82 2.17 25.61
CA LEU A 49 -12.49 0.93 25.22
C LEU A 49 -11.44 -0.10 24.82
N LEU A 50 -11.67 -1.34 25.16
CA LEU A 50 -10.98 -2.50 24.57
C LEU A 50 -11.97 -3.15 23.61
N LEU A 51 -11.57 -3.35 22.36
CA LEU A 51 -12.43 -3.92 21.33
C LEU A 51 -12.02 -5.36 21.02
N ASN A 52 -13.01 -6.27 21.01
CA ASN A 52 -12.84 -7.67 20.60
C ASN A 52 -11.68 -8.42 21.32
N ASP A 53 -11.58 -8.26 22.65
CA ASP A 53 -10.54 -8.84 23.49
C ASP A 53 -9.10 -8.43 23.08
N GLY A 54 -8.96 -7.36 22.28
CA GLY A 54 -7.68 -6.76 21.94
C GLY A 54 -7.06 -5.99 23.12
N THR A 55 -5.78 -5.64 22.95
CA THR A 55 -5.01 -4.90 23.97
C THR A 55 -4.89 -3.42 23.69
N GLY A 56 -5.32 -2.95 22.50
CA GLY A 56 -5.30 -1.54 22.13
C GLY A 56 -6.35 -0.76 22.90
N MET A 57 -5.95 0.37 23.48
CA MET A 57 -6.82 1.29 24.19
C MET A 57 -7.39 2.33 23.22
N TYR A 58 -8.70 2.29 22.99
CA TYR A 58 -9.40 3.22 22.11
C TYR A 58 -9.95 4.37 22.93
N GLU A 59 -9.30 5.52 22.83
CA GLU A 59 -9.65 6.75 23.53
C GLU A 59 -10.56 7.60 22.65
N GLY A 60 -11.86 7.64 22.91
CA GLY A 60 -12.82 8.39 22.10
C GLY A 60 -14.25 7.94 22.34
N ASP A 61 -15.17 8.52 21.60
CA ASP A 61 -16.57 8.11 21.57
C ASP A 61 -16.77 7.13 20.42
N LEU A 62 -17.44 6.00 20.67
CA LEU A 62 -17.67 4.98 19.64
C LEU A 62 -19.13 5.00 19.21
N SER A 63 -19.37 5.24 17.93
CA SER A 63 -20.67 5.04 17.30
C SER A 63 -20.70 3.69 16.57
N LEU A 64 -21.83 3.01 16.66
CA LEU A 64 -22.11 1.76 15.97
C LEU A 64 -23.37 1.95 15.13
N ASP A 65 -23.26 1.85 13.83
CA ASP A 65 -24.35 1.99 12.87
C ASP A 65 -24.54 0.71 12.07
N ILE A 66 -25.75 0.47 11.58
CA ILE A 66 -26.03 -0.62 10.67
C ILE A 66 -25.82 -0.13 9.24
N VAL A 67 -24.89 -0.76 8.51
CA VAL A 67 -24.60 -0.49 7.11
C VAL A 67 -24.47 -1.81 6.36
N GLU A 68 -25.22 -1.98 5.27
CA GLU A 68 -25.15 -3.18 4.43
C GLU A 68 -25.26 -4.49 5.23
N ASN A 69 -26.18 -4.52 6.19
CA ASN A 69 -26.43 -5.67 7.09
C ASN A 69 -25.21 -6.06 7.95
N ALA A 70 -24.34 -5.11 8.25
CA ALA A 70 -23.19 -5.25 9.14
C ALA A 70 -23.15 -4.11 10.16
N ILE A 71 -22.41 -4.31 11.26
CA ILE A 71 -22.15 -3.25 12.24
C ILE A 71 -20.91 -2.50 11.79
N ARG A 72 -21.05 -1.18 11.55
CA ARG A 72 -19.93 -0.28 11.27
C ARG A 72 -19.59 0.52 12.52
N PRO A 73 -18.41 0.28 13.13
CA PRO A 73 -17.90 1.11 14.21
C PRO A 73 -17.24 2.38 13.67
N ILE A 74 -17.52 3.54 14.30
CA ILE A 74 -16.86 4.82 14.01
C ILE A 74 -16.39 5.40 15.33
N LEU A 75 -15.07 5.57 15.49
CA LEU A 75 -14.47 6.19 16.65
C LEU A 75 -14.31 7.70 16.40
N THR A 76 -14.89 8.52 17.27
CA THR A 76 -14.65 9.97 17.30
C THR A 76 -13.58 10.25 18.33
N ILE A 77 -12.43 10.74 17.91
CA ILE A 77 -11.24 10.89 18.76
C ILE A 77 -10.54 12.21 18.47
N ASN A 78 -9.85 12.77 19.46
CA ASN A 78 -8.96 13.91 19.25
C ASN A 78 -7.74 13.47 18.42
N VAL A 79 -7.30 14.31 17.47
CA VAL A 79 -6.20 13.97 16.57
C VAL A 79 -4.90 13.64 17.31
N GLU A 80 -4.60 14.31 18.43
CA GLU A 80 -3.39 14.03 19.20
C GLU A 80 -3.46 12.64 19.88
N ASP A 81 -4.63 12.28 20.42
CA ASP A 81 -4.85 10.94 20.99
C ASP A 81 -4.85 9.86 19.89
N TYR A 82 -5.39 10.16 18.72
CA TYR A 82 -5.32 9.29 17.53
C TYR A 82 -3.87 8.99 17.14
N LEU A 83 -2.99 9.99 17.14
CA LEU A 83 -1.59 9.81 16.77
C LEU A 83 -0.83 8.90 17.74
N LEU A 84 -1.25 8.81 19.00
CA LEU A 84 -0.66 7.86 19.97
C LEU A 84 -0.90 6.39 19.60
N GLY A 85 -1.87 6.12 18.73
CA GLY A 85 -2.12 4.79 18.19
C GLY A 85 -1.66 4.60 16.74
N VAL A 86 -1.31 5.69 16.04
CA VAL A 86 -0.81 5.64 14.64
C VAL A 86 0.72 5.58 14.62
N VAL A 87 1.41 6.54 15.24
CA VAL A 87 2.87 6.67 15.14
C VAL A 87 3.62 5.40 15.58
N PRO A 88 3.32 4.81 16.74
CA PRO A 88 4.02 3.60 17.15
C PRO A 88 3.66 2.37 16.31
N PHE A 89 2.49 2.36 15.68
CA PHE A 89 2.08 1.27 14.81
C PHE A 89 2.75 1.36 13.43
N GLU A 90 2.87 2.55 12.86
CA GLU A 90 3.47 2.77 11.54
C GLU A 90 5.00 2.60 11.57
N MET A 91 5.67 3.08 12.61
CA MET A 91 7.14 3.05 12.69
C MET A 91 7.71 2.11 13.75
N GLY A 92 6.96 1.87 14.84
CA GLY A 92 7.51 1.26 16.05
C GLY A 92 8.31 2.25 16.91
N ASP A 93 8.33 2.03 18.22
CA ASP A 93 8.90 2.97 19.21
C ASP A 93 10.45 2.94 19.27
N SER A 94 11.12 2.10 18.49
CA SER A 94 12.59 1.99 18.45
C SER A 94 13.28 2.95 17.49
N PHE A 95 12.52 3.71 16.70
CA PHE A 95 13.08 4.71 15.79
C PHE A 95 13.63 5.93 16.56
N PRO A 96 14.61 6.66 15.99
CA PRO A 96 15.08 7.91 16.55
C PRO A 96 13.96 8.92 16.78
N LEU A 97 14.00 9.67 17.88
CA LEU A 97 12.96 10.62 18.26
C LEU A 97 12.62 11.61 17.15
N GLU A 98 13.62 12.14 16.43
CA GLU A 98 13.37 13.11 15.34
C GLU A 98 12.66 12.48 14.14
N ALA A 99 12.88 11.19 13.88
CA ALA A 99 12.13 10.45 12.86
C ALA A 99 10.67 10.25 13.30
N LEU A 100 10.44 9.91 14.57
CA LEU A 100 9.09 9.80 15.14
C LEU A 100 8.36 11.15 15.14
N LYS A 101 9.07 12.26 15.39
CA LYS A 101 8.50 13.62 15.27
C LYS A 101 8.09 13.94 13.83
N ALA A 102 8.92 13.61 12.86
CA ALA A 102 8.59 13.79 11.44
C ALA A 102 7.35 12.98 11.06
N GLN A 103 7.26 11.72 11.52
CA GLN A 103 6.09 10.88 11.32
C GLN A 103 4.83 11.47 11.98
N ALA A 104 4.95 11.98 13.21
CA ALA A 104 3.82 12.59 13.91
C ALA A 104 3.27 13.82 13.17
N VAL A 105 4.15 14.71 12.67
CA VAL A 105 3.75 15.88 11.86
C VAL A 105 3.09 15.43 10.55
N THR A 106 3.67 14.45 9.88
CA THR A 106 3.17 13.91 8.61
C THR A 106 1.80 13.26 8.80
N ALA A 107 1.66 12.37 9.78
CA ALA A 107 0.41 11.66 10.06
C ALA A 107 -0.71 12.61 10.52
N ARG A 108 -0.39 13.62 11.35
CA ARG A 108 -1.33 14.67 11.76
C ARG A 108 -1.85 15.45 10.57
N THR A 109 -0.93 15.88 9.70
CA THR A 109 -1.30 16.64 8.49
C THR A 109 -2.20 15.84 7.58
N TYR A 110 -1.90 14.56 7.38
CA TYR A 110 -2.72 13.65 6.59
C TYR A 110 -4.15 13.51 7.16
N ALA A 111 -4.28 13.20 8.46
CA ALA A 111 -5.56 13.02 9.12
C ALA A 111 -6.40 14.30 9.07
N LEU A 112 -5.80 15.46 9.40
CA LEU A 112 -6.51 16.75 9.39
C LEU A 112 -6.90 17.19 7.98
N ARG A 113 -6.11 16.86 6.95
CA ARG A 113 -6.46 17.16 5.58
C ARG A 113 -7.68 16.36 5.11
N LYS A 114 -7.87 15.14 5.60
CA LYS A 114 -9.04 14.32 5.33
C LYS A 114 -10.26 14.65 6.20
N SER A 115 -10.03 15.29 7.35
CA SER A 115 -11.09 15.66 8.28
C SER A 115 -12.10 16.62 7.66
N GLY A 116 -13.38 16.41 7.98
CA GLY A 116 -14.48 17.21 7.44
C GLY A 116 -14.89 16.84 6.02
N SER A 117 -14.46 15.70 5.52
CA SER A 117 -15.00 15.14 4.27
C SER A 117 -16.50 14.85 4.40
N SER A 118 -17.22 14.84 3.28
CA SER A 118 -18.67 14.59 3.26
C SER A 118 -19.08 13.14 3.55
N GLY A 119 -18.11 12.28 3.91
CA GLY A 119 -18.33 10.88 4.24
C GLY A 119 -18.84 10.64 5.64
N ALA A 120 -19.14 9.39 5.95
CA ALA A 120 -19.56 8.99 7.30
C ALA A 120 -18.41 9.00 8.32
N TYR A 121 -17.17 8.93 7.84
CA TYR A 121 -15.94 8.98 8.61
C TYR A 121 -14.84 9.69 7.80
N ASP A 122 -13.81 10.18 8.48
CA ASP A 122 -12.72 10.94 7.87
C ASP A 122 -11.61 10.03 7.32
N VAL A 123 -11.26 8.98 8.05
CA VAL A 123 -10.18 8.03 7.72
C VAL A 123 -10.57 6.60 8.09
N GLU A 124 -10.00 5.64 7.38
CA GLU A 124 -10.07 4.22 7.71
C GLU A 124 -8.90 3.80 8.60
N ASP A 125 -9.12 2.81 9.45
CA ASP A 125 -8.10 2.22 10.33
C ASP A 125 -7.24 1.15 9.65
N THR A 126 -7.09 1.25 8.34
CA THR A 126 -6.40 0.29 7.47
C THR A 126 -5.27 0.95 6.69
N THR A 127 -4.54 0.16 5.92
CA THR A 127 -3.49 0.65 5.00
C THR A 127 -4.02 1.51 3.84
N ASN A 128 -5.34 1.64 3.69
CA ASN A 128 -5.92 2.60 2.74
C ASN A 128 -5.72 4.05 3.18
N ASP A 129 -5.67 4.26 4.50
CA ASP A 129 -5.36 5.55 5.10
C ASP A 129 -4.20 5.43 6.09
N GLN A 130 -4.47 5.21 7.37
CA GLN A 130 -3.47 5.10 8.42
C GLN A 130 -3.86 3.96 9.36
N ALA A 131 -2.99 2.99 9.52
CA ALA A 131 -3.26 1.87 10.40
C ALA A 131 -3.37 2.35 11.86
N TYR A 132 -4.55 2.13 12.47
CA TYR A 132 -4.85 2.48 13.84
C TYR A 132 -5.32 1.26 14.62
N ARG A 133 -4.69 0.98 15.75
CA ARG A 133 -5.02 -0.21 16.59
C ARG A 133 -5.24 0.15 18.06
N GLY A 134 -5.59 1.41 18.33
CA GLY A 134 -5.65 1.93 19.67
C GLY A 134 -4.26 2.26 20.23
N ARG A 135 -4.23 3.01 21.33
CA ARG A 135 -2.98 3.32 22.03
C ARG A 135 -2.42 2.08 22.68
N THR A 136 -1.11 1.91 22.67
CA THR A 136 -0.39 0.86 23.43
C THR A 136 0.20 1.43 24.72
N THR A 137 0.42 0.56 25.71
CA THR A 137 0.98 0.96 27.02
C THR A 137 2.47 1.22 27.03
N SER A 138 3.18 0.98 25.92
CA SER A 138 4.65 0.96 25.89
C SER A 138 5.23 1.60 24.64
N SER A 139 4.96 2.91 24.45
CA SER A 139 5.51 3.67 23.33
C SER A 139 5.97 5.08 23.77
N PRO A 140 6.93 5.16 24.74
CA PRO A 140 7.31 6.43 25.34
C PRO A 140 7.94 7.43 24.36
N LEU A 141 8.73 6.97 23.38
CA LEU A 141 9.35 7.85 22.39
C LEU A 141 8.33 8.38 21.38
N SER A 142 7.38 7.56 20.95
CA SER A 142 6.28 8.00 20.11
C SER A 142 5.37 9.00 20.83
N GLU A 143 5.08 8.77 22.11
CA GLU A 143 4.31 9.69 22.95
C GLU A 143 5.04 11.03 23.12
N GLN A 144 6.35 11.00 23.36
CA GLN A 144 7.19 12.19 23.40
C GLN A 144 7.16 12.94 22.06
N ALA A 145 7.31 12.22 20.94
CA ALA A 145 7.30 12.79 19.60
C ALA A 145 5.98 13.50 19.28
N VAL A 146 4.84 12.87 19.58
CA VAL A 146 3.52 13.46 19.39
C VAL A 146 3.36 14.70 20.25
N THR A 147 3.77 14.63 21.53
CA THR A 147 3.66 15.74 22.48
C THR A 147 4.51 16.94 22.07
N GLU A 148 5.78 16.72 21.71
CA GLU A 148 6.70 17.79 21.34
C GLU A 148 6.36 18.44 19.99
N THR A 149 5.61 17.75 19.14
CA THR A 149 5.14 18.26 17.84
C THR A 149 3.67 18.65 17.83
N ARG A 150 3.04 18.74 19.01
CA ARG A 150 1.60 19.01 19.14
C ARG A 150 1.18 20.24 18.32
N GLY A 151 0.15 20.08 17.47
CA GLY A 151 -0.39 21.13 16.63
C GLY A 151 0.46 21.52 15.41
N LEU A 152 1.65 20.92 15.23
CA LEU A 152 2.47 21.18 14.05
C LEU A 152 1.98 20.37 12.84
N CYS A 153 1.77 21.07 11.73
CA CYS A 153 1.33 20.49 10.46
C CYS A 153 2.17 21.01 9.29
N GLY A 154 2.28 20.20 8.23
CA GLY A 154 2.81 20.63 6.95
C GLY A 154 1.81 21.54 6.24
N VAL A 155 2.26 22.72 5.83
CA VAL A 155 1.44 23.71 5.11
C VAL A 155 2.13 24.11 3.83
N TYR A 156 1.38 24.15 2.73
CA TYR A 156 1.84 24.67 1.46
C TYR A 156 0.83 25.67 0.92
N ARG A 157 1.28 26.91 0.63
CA ARG A 157 0.44 28.00 0.12
C ARG A 157 -0.82 28.25 0.96
N GLY A 158 -0.72 28.14 2.27
CA GLY A 158 -1.81 28.41 3.21
C GLY A 158 -2.81 27.27 3.43
N ALA A 159 -2.60 26.13 2.78
CA ALA A 159 -3.42 24.93 2.96
C ALA A 159 -2.59 23.76 3.52
N LEU A 160 -3.24 22.80 4.15
CA LEU A 160 -2.58 21.57 4.61
C LEU A 160 -1.98 20.82 3.42
N ALA A 161 -0.71 20.48 3.50
CA ALA A 161 0.01 19.73 2.49
C ALA A 161 -0.49 18.28 2.39
N SER A 162 -0.39 17.67 1.22
CA SER A 162 -0.52 16.22 1.10
C SER A 162 0.76 15.58 1.62
N CYS A 163 0.69 14.92 2.75
CA CYS A 163 1.82 14.25 3.37
C CYS A 163 1.65 12.74 3.19
N PHE A 164 2.56 12.14 2.44
CA PHE A 164 2.58 10.69 2.21
C PHE A 164 3.82 10.09 2.86
N TYR A 165 3.72 8.82 3.23
CA TYR A 165 4.83 8.06 3.76
C TYR A 165 4.73 6.60 3.32
N SER A 166 5.86 5.91 3.31
CA SER A 166 5.95 4.51 2.94
C SER A 166 7.09 3.84 3.71
N ALA A 167 7.06 2.52 3.80
CA ALA A 167 8.11 1.74 4.45
C ALA A 167 9.45 1.79 3.69
N SER A 168 9.42 2.01 2.38
CA SER A 168 10.59 2.10 1.51
C SER A 168 10.22 2.85 0.24
N ASN A 169 11.14 3.68 -0.26
CA ASN A 169 11.02 4.40 -1.53
C ASN A 169 11.87 3.78 -2.65
N GLY A 170 12.57 2.67 -2.38
CA GLY A 170 13.43 2.01 -3.35
C GLY A 170 14.74 2.76 -3.67
N GLY A 171 15.13 3.72 -2.86
CA GLY A 171 16.36 4.52 -3.00
C GLY A 171 16.19 5.83 -3.76
N GLN A 172 14.96 6.19 -4.12
CA GLN A 172 14.63 7.50 -4.71
C GLN A 172 13.17 7.85 -4.37
N THR A 173 12.91 9.06 -3.91
CA THR A 173 11.54 9.55 -3.74
C THR A 173 10.89 9.80 -5.09
N GLU A 174 9.57 9.60 -5.19
CA GLU A 174 8.82 9.84 -6.42
C GLU A 174 8.00 11.13 -6.32
N LEU A 175 7.67 11.74 -7.46
CA LEU A 175 6.81 12.92 -7.49
C LEU A 175 5.36 12.52 -7.22
N GLY A 176 4.67 13.33 -6.40
CA GLY A 176 3.29 13.09 -6.05
C GLY A 176 2.34 12.98 -7.23
N GLN A 177 2.54 13.79 -8.28
CA GLN A 177 1.73 13.76 -9.50
C GLN A 177 1.87 12.46 -10.31
N HIS A 178 2.98 11.75 -10.18
CA HIS A 178 3.16 10.46 -10.84
C HIS A 178 2.33 9.36 -10.19
N VAL A 179 2.16 9.42 -8.87
CA VAL A 179 1.44 8.40 -8.11
C VAL A 179 -0.04 8.75 -7.97
N TRP A 180 -0.34 10.02 -7.73
CA TRP A 180 -1.70 10.56 -7.59
C TRP A 180 -1.93 11.70 -8.59
N PRO A 181 -2.26 11.37 -9.85
CA PRO A 181 -2.53 12.38 -10.87
C PRO A 181 -3.64 13.32 -10.44
N THR A 182 -3.46 14.60 -10.73
CA THR A 182 -4.44 15.65 -10.43
C THR A 182 -4.39 16.74 -11.48
N ASP A 183 -5.54 17.32 -11.79
CA ASP A 183 -5.67 18.48 -12.70
C ASP A 183 -5.32 19.80 -11.99
N ALA A 184 -5.12 19.79 -10.67
CA ALA A 184 -4.74 20.97 -9.93
C ALA A 184 -3.25 21.30 -10.19
N PRO A 185 -2.93 22.37 -10.91
CA PRO A 185 -1.57 22.76 -11.14
C PRO A 185 -0.89 23.01 -9.79
N ASP A 186 0.32 22.48 -9.63
CA ASP A 186 1.13 22.74 -8.44
C ASP A 186 0.60 22.13 -7.11
N ALA A 187 -0.30 21.13 -7.19
CA ALA A 187 -0.81 20.44 -6.01
C ALA A 187 0.30 19.80 -5.16
N TYR A 188 1.40 19.44 -5.79
CA TYR A 188 2.58 18.80 -5.19
C TYR A 188 3.87 19.59 -5.40
N GLY A 189 3.79 20.91 -5.64
CA GLY A 189 4.95 21.76 -5.95
C GLY A 189 5.99 21.89 -4.82
N TYR A 190 5.73 21.32 -3.65
CA TYR A 190 6.66 21.20 -2.53
C TYR A 190 7.34 19.81 -2.48
N MET A 191 6.92 18.86 -3.30
CA MET A 191 7.55 17.55 -3.40
C MET A 191 8.67 17.60 -4.44
N ASP A 192 9.76 16.93 -4.12
CA ASP A 192 10.93 16.86 -4.98
C ASP A 192 11.39 15.40 -5.09
N MET A 193 11.91 15.06 -6.24
CA MET A 193 12.52 13.76 -6.46
C MET A 193 13.95 13.78 -5.97
N ARG A 194 14.27 12.94 -5.00
CA ARG A 194 15.60 12.88 -4.38
C ARG A 194 16.09 11.45 -4.26
N ASP A 195 17.37 11.27 -4.46
CA ASP A 195 18.06 10.04 -4.15
C ASP A 195 18.11 9.81 -2.65
N ASP A 196 17.74 8.61 -2.23
CA ASP A 196 17.80 8.14 -0.85
C ASP A 196 18.62 6.84 -0.75
N PRO A 197 19.95 6.95 -0.73
CA PRO A 197 20.81 5.78 -0.63
C PRO A 197 20.64 5.01 0.68
N TYR A 198 20.18 5.67 1.75
CA TYR A 198 19.99 5.05 3.07
C TYR A 198 18.89 4.02 3.07
N ASP A 199 17.85 4.19 2.25
CA ASP A 199 16.80 3.19 2.10
C ASP A 199 17.36 1.85 1.56
N LEU A 200 18.31 1.90 0.63
CA LEU A 200 18.96 0.70 0.07
C LEU A 200 19.90 0.01 1.08
N GLU A 201 20.39 0.72 2.08
CA GLU A 201 21.21 0.19 3.17
C GLU A 201 20.37 -0.39 4.31
N ASN A 202 19.10 -0.02 4.40
CA ASN A 202 18.18 -0.50 5.41
C ASN A 202 17.89 -1.99 5.20
N ARG A 203 18.20 -2.82 6.22
CA ARG A 203 17.98 -4.27 6.18
C ARG A 203 16.50 -4.67 6.05
N ASN A 204 15.60 -3.79 6.45
CA ASN A 204 14.15 -4.00 6.36
C ASN A 204 13.57 -3.57 5.01
N SER A 205 14.34 -2.86 4.19
CA SER A 205 13.91 -2.50 2.84
C SER A 205 13.87 -3.74 1.95
N VAL A 206 12.80 -3.87 1.17
CA VAL A 206 12.58 -5.07 0.34
C VAL A 206 13.42 -4.98 -0.94
N VAL A 207 14.75 -5.00 -0.80
CA VAL A 207 15.66 -5.14 -1.94
C VAL A 207 15.78 -6.62 -2.29
N LYS A 208 15.13 -7.02 -3.37
CA LYS A 208 15.27 -8.39 -3.90
C LYS A 208 16.41 -8.42 -4.91
N ARG A 209 17.40 -9.28 -4.67
CA ARG A 209 18.49 -9.52 -5.59
C ARG A 209 18.32 -10.90 -6.23
N TYR A 210 18.34 -10.92 -7.56
CA TYR A 210 18.28 -12.16 -8.33
C TYR A 210 19.61 -12.33 -9.06
N THR A 211 20.17 -13.51 -8.98
CA THR A 211 21.37 -13.87 -9.74
C THR A 211 20.97 -14.87 -10.81
N LEU A 212 21.19 -14.51 -12.06
CA LEU A 212 20.98 -15.38 -13.20
C LEU A 212 22.34 -15.89 -13.71
N GLN A 213 22.43 -17.18 -13.98
CA GLN A 213 23.60 -17.74 -14.61
C GLN A 213 23.59 -17.38 -16.09
N LYS A 214 24.70 -16.84 -16.59
CA LYS A 214 24.84 -16.48 -18.01
C LYS A 214 24.60 -17.68 -18.94
N LYS A 215 25.04 -18.88 -18.51
CA LYS A 215 24.82 -20.17 -19.20
C LYS A 215 24.13 -21.14 -18.23
N PRO A 216 22.80 -21.20 -18.21
CA PRO A 216 22.04 -21.97 -17.23
C PRO A 216 22.26 -23.50 -17.30
N GLY A 217 22.67 -24.02 -18.43
CA GLY A 217 22.88 -25.47 -18.66
C GLY A 217 21.57 -26.26 -18.51
N GLU A 218 21.67 -27.49 -18.00
CA GLU A 218 20.50 -28.36 -17.79
C GLU A 218 19.54 -27.90 -16.70
N LYS A 219 19.99 -27.08 -15.76
CA LYS A 219 19.15 -26.56 -14.67
C LYS A 219 18.17 -25.49 -15.13
N GLY A 220 18.38 -24.91 -16.33
CA GLY A 220 17.54 -23.84 -16.85
C GLY A 220 17.58 -22.53 -16.04
N ILE A 221 16.67 -21.65 -16.33
CA ILE A 221 16.57 -20.30 -15.72
C ILE A 221 15.50 -20.21 -14.60
N GLY A 222 14.95 -21.36 -14.21
CA GLY A 222 13.81 -21.43 -13.29
C GLY A 222 12.46 -21.33 -14.01
N GLU A 223 11.48 -22.08 -13.53
CA GLU A 223 10.22 -22.31 -14.23
C GLU A 223 9.44 -21.00 -14.48
N ALA A 224 9.28 -20.16 -13.48
CA ALA A 224 8.52 -18.91 -13.62
C ALA A 224 9.14 -17.94 -14.63
N LEU A 225 10.48 -17.79 -14.64
CA LEU A 225 11.17 -16.95 -15.61
C LEU A 225 11.12 -17.57 -17.01
N HIS A 226 11.26 -18.90 -17.11
CA HIS A 226 11.15 -19.63 -18.36
C HIS A 226 9.79 -19.40 -19.02
N GLN A 227 8.68 -19.60 -18.26
CA GLN A 227 7.33 -19.36 -18.74
C GLN A 227 7.10 -17.90 -19.16
N ALA A 228 7.57 -16.93 -18.35
CA ALA A 228 7.43 -15.51 -18.66
C ALA A 228 8.18 -15.12 -19.95
N LEU A 229 9.41 -15.58 -20.14
CA LEU A 229 10.19 -15.26 -21.34
C LEU A 229 9.63 -15.97 -22.57
N THR A 230 9.21 -17.23 -22.46
CA THR A 230 8.59 -17.97 -23.57
C THR A 230 7.29 -17.31 -24.01
N ALA A 231 6.45 -16.88 -23.06
CA ALA A 231 5.22 -16.14 -23.35
C ALA A 231 5.51 -14.79 -24.04
N ALA A 232 6.52 -14.04 -23.55
CA ALA A 232 6.93 -12.77 -24.15
C ALA A 232 7.51 -12.93 -25.57
N MET A 233 8.04 -14.10 -25.90
CA MET A 233 8.60 -14.42 -27.22
C MET A 233 7.58 -15.05 -28.18
N GLY A 234 6.32 -15.18 -27.80
CA GLY A 234 5.31 -15.93 -28.57
C GLY A 234 5.19 -15.49 -30.04
N GLU A 235 5.19 -14.18 -30.29
CA GLU A 235 5.14 -13.65 -31.67
C GLU A 235 6.40 -13.98 -32.47
N GLN A 236 7.58 -13.83 -31.86
CA GLN A 236 8.86 -14.14 -32.49
C GLN A 236 9.00 -15.64 -32.79
N LEU A 237 8.58 -16.48 -31.85
CA LEU A 237 8.55 -17.92 -32.02
C LEU A 237 7.58 -18.33 -33.15
N SER A 238 6.39 -17.76 -33.16
CA SER A 238 5.39 -18.01 -34.21
C SER A 238 5.87 -17.57 -35.59
N ALA A 239 6.57 -16.44 -35.69
CA ALA A 239 7.18 -15.96 -36.96
C ALA A 239 8.25 -16.92 -37.46
N LEU A 240 8.90 -17.67 -36.58
CA LEU A 240 9.86 -18.74 -36.94
C LEU A 240 9.18 -20.08 -37.19
N GLY A 241 7.84 -20.15 -37.09
CA GLY A 241 7.06 -21.36 -37.23
C GLY A 241 7.16 -22.31 -36.04
N VAL A 242 7.59 -21.80 -34.89
CA VAL A 242 7.63 -22.53 -33.61
C VAL A 242 6.35 -22.22 -32.84
N GLU A 243 5.53 -23.22 -32.56
CA GLU A 243 4.45 -23.04 -31.59
C GLU A 243 5.07 -22.75 -30.22
N ALA A 244 4.48 -21.80 -29.49
CA ALA A 244 4.97 -21.36 -28.18
C ALA A 244 4.67 -22.42 -27.09
N ASP A 245 5.13 -23.64 -27.30
CA ASP A 245 5.17 -24.67 -26.28
C ASP A 245 6.45 -24.46 -25.45
N GLY A 246 6.26 -23.99 -24.23
CA GLY A 246 7.37 -23.67 -23.33
C GLY A 246 8.32 -24.85 -23.06
N GLU A 247 7.85 -26.07 -23.19
CA GLU A 247 8.66 -27.28 -22.96
C GLU A 247 9.73 -27.52 -24.05
N LEU A 248 9.50 -27.00 -25.25
CA LEU A 248 10.40 -27.14 -26.36
C LEU A 248 11.54 -26.11 -26.40
N VAL A 249 11.36 -24.97 -25.73
CA VAL A 249 12.33 -23.86 -25.72
C VAL A 249 13.35 -24.05 -24.59
N ARG A 250 14.63 -24.05 -24.93
CA ARG A 250 15.74 -24.05 -23.98
C ARG A 250 16.51 -22.73 -24.08
N PHE A 251 16.74 -22.09 -22.96
CA PHE A 251 17.58 -20.89 -22.85
C PHE A 251 19.05 -21.33 -22.69
N ASP A 252 19.82 -21.17 -23.73
CA ASP A 252 21.25 -21.56 -23.76
C ASP A 252 22.16 -20.51 -23.15
N GLU A 253 21.82 -19.23 -23.35
CA GLU A 253 22.60 -18.11 -22.83
C GLU A 253 21.70 -16.88 -22.60
N ILE A 254 21.89 -16.21 -21.46
CA ILE A 254 21.37 -14.86 -21.20
C ILE A 254 22.52 -13.90 -21.50
N GLN A 255 22.41 -13.14 -22.58
CA GLN A 255 23.46 -12.23 -23.04
C GLN A 255 23.42 -10.90 -22.27
N SER A 256 22.23 -10.30 -22.16
CA SER A 256 22.00 -9.11 -21.35
C SER A 256 20.61 -9.11 -20.71
N VAL A 257 20.48 -8.31 -19.64
CA VAL A 257 19.20 -7.96 -19.02
C VAL A 257 19.24 -6.46 -18.78
N GLU A 258 18.30 -5.75 -19.33
CA GLU A 258 18.21 -4.29 -19.24
C GLU A 258 16.83 -3.87 -18.77
N ALA A 259 16.78 -2.93 -17.82
CA ALA A 259 15.52 -2.29 -17.44
C ALA A 259 15.20 -1.22 -18.50
N VAL A 260 14.03 -1.35 -19.10
CA VAL A 260 13.58 -0.49 -20.20
C VAL A 260 12.19 0.03 -19.93
N THR A 261 11.71 0.93 -20.76
CA THR A 261 10.39 1.53 -20.68
C THR A 261 10.17 2.24 -19.34
N PRO A 262 10.64 3.50 -19.21
CA PRO A 262 10.40 4.31 -18.02
C PRO A 262 8.89 4.35 -17.70
N LYS A 263 8.56 4.16 -16.44
CA LYS A 263 7.17 4.26 -15.97
C LYS A 263 6.67 5.71 -16.04
N TYR A 264 7.57 6.66 -15.82
CA TYR A 264 7.29 8.09 -15.86
C TYR A 264 8.40 8.82 -16.62
N ASP A 265 8.04 9.92 -17.24
CA ASP A 265 9.01 10.79 -17.90
C ASP A 265 9.93 11.48 -16.87
N GLY A 266 11.15 11.82 -17.30
CA GLY A 266 12.09 12.59 -16.48
C GLY A 266 13.11 11.73 -15.74
N ALA A 267 13.41 12.10 -14.48
CA ALA A 267 14.50 11.48 -13.69
C ALA A 267 14.08 10.26 -12.86
N SER A 268 12.83 9.81 -12.95
CA SER A 268 12.36 8.61 -12.25
C SER A 268 13.14 7.37 -12.70
N ARG A 269 13.56 6.58 -11.72
CA ARG A 269 14.25 5.30 -11.99
C ARG A 269 13.28 4.12 -12.13
N LEU A 270 11.97 4.37 -12.02
CA LEU A 270 10.98 3.32 -12.15
C LEU A 270 10.87 2.88 -13.61
N MET A 271 11.09 1.59 -13.83
CA MET A 271 10.94 0.95 -15.13
C MET A 271 9.81 -0.07 -15.07
N THR A 272 9.12 -0.25 -16.18
CA THR A 272 7.98 -1.17 -16.27
C THR A 272 8.35 -2.52 -16.88
N GLU A 273 9.47 -2.59 -17.59
CA GLU A 273 9.86 -3.76 -18.35
C GLU A 273 11.33 -4.13 -18.14
N LEU A 274 11.60 -5.43 -18.22
CA LEU A 274 12.95 -5.97 -18.33
C LEU A 274 13.10 -6.59 -19.71
N CYS A 275 14.04 -6.07 -20.49
CA CYS A 275 14.42 -6.64 -21.79
C CYS A 275 15.54 -7.66 -21.59
N PHE A 276 15.30 -8.88 -22.05
CA PHE A 276 16.29 -9.97 -22.04
C PHE A 276 16.78 -10.22 -23.46
N THR A 277 18.08 -10.14 -23.68
CA THR A 277 18.71 -10.67 -24.88
C THR A 277 19.17 -12.09 -24.59
N VAL A 278 18.60 -13.06 -25.28
CA VAL A 278 18.82 -14.47 -24.98
C VAL A 278 19.23 -15.24 -26.25
N LYS A 279 19.99 -16.31 -26.05
CA LYS A 279 20.20 -17.35 -27.05
C LYS A 279 19.40 -18.56 -26.63
N ILE A 280 18.57 -19.05 -27.55
CA ILE A 280 17.71 -20.20 -27.33
C ILE A 280 18.03 -21.33 -28.33
N SER A 281 17.72 -22.56 -27.94
CA SER A 281 17.56 -23.70 -28.84
C SER A 281 16.15 -24.29 -28.66
N VAL A 282 15.61 -24.82 -29.73
CA VAL A 282 14.30 -25.49 -29.74
C VAL A 282 14.55 -26.97 -29.97
N ARG A 283 14.04 -27.84 -29.09
CA ARG A 283 14.18 -29.28 -29.20
C ARG A 283 13.19 -29.84 -30.22
N ASP A 284 13.64 -30.81 -30.98
CA ASP A 284 12.82 -31.64 -31.90
C ASP A 284 12.00 -30.87 -32.95
N TYR A 285 12.47 -29.67 -33.32
CA TYR A 285 11.80 -28.83 -34.30
C TYR A 285 12.57 -28.82 -35.62
N THR A 286 11.92 -29.30 -36.69
CA THR A 286 12.36 -29.05 -38.07
C THR A 286 11.84 -27.68 -38.52
N PHE A 287 12.70 -26.70 -38.64
CA PHE A 287 12.34 -25.41 -39.23
C PHE A 287 11.68 -25.62 -40.59
N ARG A 288 10.43 -25.21 -40.73
CA ARG A 288 9.85 -25.07 -42.08
C ARG A 288 10.63 -23.97 -42.78
N GLN A 289 11.40 -24.31 -43.79
CA GLN A 289 12.02 -23.30 -44.64
C GLN A 289 10.89 -22.43 -45.22
N THR A 290 10.85 -21.17 -44.84
CA THR A 290 10.09 -20.18 -45.58
C THR A 290 10.64 -20.18 -46.99
N PRO A 291 9.82 -20.39 -48.05
CA PRO A 291 10.32 -20.33 -49.42
C PRO A 291 10.90 -18.92 -49.62
N SER A 292 12.17 -18.85 -50.01
CA SER A 292 12.80 -17.61 -50.42
C SER A 292 11.90 -16.92 -51.44
N PRO A 293 11.60 -15.60 -51.30
CA PRO A 293 10.86 -14.90 -52.33
C PRO A 293 11.58 -15.09 -53.66
N GLN A 294 10.89 -15.71 -54.60
CA GLN A 294 11.41 -15.84 -55.98
C GLN A 294 11.60 -14.42 -56.53
N PRO A 295 12.74 -14.14 -57.19
CA PRO A 295 12.90 -12.85 -57.88
C PRO A 295 11.79 -12.70 -58.90
N GLU A 296 11.02 -11.65 -58.80
CA GLU A 296 10.06 -11.27 -59.84
C GLU A 296 10.78 -11.13 -61.17
N VAL A 297 10.46 -12.04 -62.12
CA VAL A 297 10.91 -11.94 -63.50
C VAL A 297 10.05 -10.83 -64.13
N SER A 298 10.60 -9.63 -64.18
CA SER A 298 10.03 -8.52 -64.96
C SER A 298 10.05 -8.88 -66.43
N SER A 299 8.91 -9.31 -66.94
CA SER A 299 8.70 -9.39 -68.40
C SER A 299 8.29 -8.01 -68.91
N THR A 300 9.21 -7.24 -69.41
CA THR A 300 8.94 -6.10 -70.29
C THR A 300 8.52 -6.62 -71.67
N PRO A 301 7.34 -6.27 -72.20
CA PRO A 301 7.03 -6.53 -73.60
C PRO A 301 7.74 -5.49 -74.46
N HIS A 302 8.58 -5.99 -75.37
CA HIS A 302 9.01 -5.20 -76.51
C HIS A 302 7.89 -5.14 -77.53
N ALA A 303 7.48 -3.93 -77.90
CA ALA A 303 6.92 -3.58 -79.20
C ALA A 303 7.41 -2.19 -79.61
#